data_bb7ca5be0eb6061155abde536cb70b69
#
_entry.id   bb7ca5be0eb6061155abde536cb70b69
#
_cell.length_a   1.000
_cell.length_b   1.000
_cell.length_c   1.000
_cell.angle_alpha   90.00
_cell.angle_beta   90.00
_cell.angle_gamma   90.00
#
_symmetry.space_group_name_H-M   'P 1'
#
loop_
_entity.id
_entity.type
_entity.pdbx_description
1 polymer ?
#
loop_
_entity_poly.entity_id
_entity_poly.type
_entity_poly.pdbx_seq_one_letter_code
_entity_poly.pdbx_strand_id
1 'polypeptide(L)'
;MKKQIKSVFNKKNKKKIICLTSYSYNFTKIIDGFVDVILVGDSMGMVLYGMDNTREITDEIMIRHASAVKKASRKSLVFFDLPYSKKFSEDNIIRRTIKIFNQTKCDGVKIEGNSELVDVIKYLKKKSIPVMAHVGLQPQKFSSASKFKIYGRKEDDLKNILNDCKALEKAGAISLLLEGMVTKIAKQITFSSKIPTIGIGASEFCDGQILVSEDMLGMFTEYHPKFVKKYANLSSNIQNAIKRFSSEVNSNKFPNRKFRYD
;
A
#
# COMPACT_ATOMS: atom_id res chain seq x y z
N MET A 1 -5.13 -13.52 -16.36
CA MET A 1 -4.72 -12.21 -15.80
C MET A 1 -5.14 -11.11 -16.76
N LYS A 2 -5.84 -10.06 -16.29
CA LYS A 2 -6.33 -8.94 -17.12
C LYS A 2 -5.17 -8.29 -17.89
N LYS A 3 -5.42 -7.81 -19.14
CA LYS A 3 -4.41 -7.18 -20.02
C LYS A 3 -3.68 -6.01 -19.33
N GLN A 4 -4.40 -5.20 -18.56
CA GLN A 4 -3.83 -4.05 -17.84
C GLN A 4 -2.85 -4.48 -16.73
N ILE A 5 -3.13 -5.55 -15.98
CA ILE A 5 -2.21 -6.09 -14.97
C ILE A 5 -0.90 -6.53 -15.62
N LYS A 6 -1.00 -7.27 -16.75
CA LYS A 6 0.19 -7.66 -17.53
C LYS A 6 0.98 -6.43 -17.98
N SER A 7 0.31 -5.40 -18.49
CA SER A 7 0.97 -4.17 -18.96
C SER A 7 1.78 -3.48 -17.87
N VAL A 8 1.23 -3.38 -16.65
CA VAL A 8 1.92 -2.73 -15.53
C VAL A 8 3.11 -3.58 -15.05
N PHE A 9 2.88 -4.86 -14.76
CA PHE A 9 3.93 -5.69 -14.16
C PHE A 9 4.97 -6.22 -15.16
N ASN A 10 4.73 -6.09 -16.47
CA ASN A 10 5.76 -6.31 -17.51
C ASN A 10 6.70 -5.10 -17.71
N LYS A 11 6.60 -4.05 -16.87
CA LYS A 11 7.53 -2.91 -16.90
C LYS A 11 8.91 -3.24 -16.30
N LYS A 12 9.06 -4.38 -15.65
CA LYS A 12 10.34 -4.82 -15.06
C LYS A 12 11.49 -4.59 -16.05
N ASN A 13 12.58 -3.97 -15.57
CA ASN A 13 13.77 -3.60 -16.35
C ASN A 13 13.52 -2.61 -17.52
N LYS A 14 12.32 -2.02 -17.65
CA LYS A 14 11.97 -1.10 -18.74
C LYS A 14 11.59 0.29 -18.23
N LYS A 15 10.70 0.34 -17.25
CA LYS A 15 10.18 1.59 -16.67
C LYS A 15 9.78 1.35 -15.22
N LYS A 16 10.03 2.33 -14.36
CA LYS A 16 9.62 2.24 -12.94
C LYS A 16 8.10 2.14 -12.81
N ILE A 17 7.65 1.34 -11.85
CA ILE A 17 6.25 1.21 -11.45
C ILE A 17 6.01 2.19 -10.30
N ILE A 18 5.07 3.10 -10.49
CA ILE A 18 4.74 4.12 -9.51
C ILE A 18 3.52 3.65 -8.73
N CYS A 19 3.68 3.53 -7.42
CA CYS A 19 2.61 3.11 -6.52
C CYS A 19 2.36 4.17 -5.45
N LEU A 20 1.10 4.30 -5.01
CA LEU A 20 0.72 5.21 -3.93
C LEU A 20 -0.48 4.63 -3.18
N THR A 21 -0.60 4.89 -1.89
CA THR A 21 -1.82 4.53 -1.18
C THR A 21 -2.97 5.50 -1.48
N SER A 22 -4.18 5.02 -1.36
CA SER A 22 -5.39 5.85 -1.32
C SER A 22 -6.48 5.15 -0.55
N TYR A 23 -7.29 5.93 0.18
CA TYR A 23 -8.32 5.39 1.05
C TYR A 23 -9.70 6.03 0.80
N SER A 24 -9.80 6.98 -0.14
CA SER A 24 -11.04 7.70 -0.39
C SER A 24 -11.33 7.90 -1.89
N TYR A 25 -12.61 8.06 -2.20
CA TYR A 25 -13.08 8.29 -3.57
C TYR A 25 -12.47 9.55 -4.21
N ASN A 26 -12.53 10.69 -3.51
CA ASN A 26 -12.08 11.96 -4.08
C ASN A 26 -10.57 12.02 -4.27
N PHE A 27 -9.80 11.56 -3.29
CA PHE A 27 -8.35 11.51 -3.42
C PHE A 27 -7.92 10.57 -4.56
N THR A 28 -8.58 9.41 -4.69
CA THR A 28 -8.33 8.50 -5.80
C THR A 28 -8.54 9.16 -7.15
N LYS A 29 -9.60 9.96 -7.32
CA LYS A 29 -9.85 10.69 -8.57
C LYS A 29 -8.73 11.68 -8.91
N ILE A 30 -8.07 12.25 -7.91
CA ILE A 30 -6.95 13.18 -8.12
C ILE A 30 -5.72 12.43 -8.63
N ILE A 31 -5.43 11.25 -8.09
CA ILE A 31 -4.19 10.52 -8.40
C ILE A 31 -4.34 9.52 -9.55
N ASP A 32 -5.56 9.17 -9.96
CA ASP A 32 -5.82 8.17 -10.99
C ASP A 32 -5.20 8.54 -12.33
N GLY A 33 -4.34 7.67 -12.85
CA GLY A 33 -3.58 7.87 -14.08
C GLY A 33 -2.22 8.56 -13.90
N PHE A 34 -1.91 9.09 -12.72
CA PHE A 34 -0.56 9.54 -12.38
C PHE A 34 0.28 8.41 -11.77
N VAL A 35 -0.37 7.37 -11.25
CA VAL A 35 0.27 6.19 -10.68
C VAL A 35 -0.19 4.92 -11.40
N ASP A 36 0.64 3.90 -11.39
CA ASP A 36 0.34 2.60 -12.01
C ASP A 36 -0.55 1.73 -11.12
N VAL A 37 -0.29 1.79 -9.80
CA VAL A 37 -0.98 0.99 -8.79
C VAL A 37 -1.38 1.88 -7.62
N ILE A 38 -2.64 1.77 -7.23
CA ILE A 38 -3.19 2.35 -6.02
C ILE A 38 -3.37 1.21 -5.01
N LEU A 39 -2.78 1.36 -3.82
CA LEU A 39 -2.94 0.41 -2.73
C LEU A 39 -3.90 0.96 -1.70
N VAL A 40 -4.95 0.20 -1.40
CA VAL A 40 -5.78 0.44 -0.22
C VAL A 40 -5.13 -0.30 0.94
N GLY A 41 -4.19 0.39 1.60
CA GLY A 41 -3.34 -0.17 2.63
C GLY A 41 -4.01 -0.22 4.01
N ASP A 42 -3.67 -1.20 4.83
CA ASP A 42 -4.07 -1.23 6.24
C ASP A 42 -3.37 -0.14 7.09
N SER A 43 -2.35 0.51 6.53
CA SER A 43 -1.78 1.78 7.03
C SER A 43 -2.83 2.87 7.26
N MET A 44 -4.03 2.77 6.64
CA MET A 44 -5.17 3.64 6.96
C MET A 44 -5.51 3.63 8.46
N GLY A 45 -5.26 2.53 9.16
CA GLY A 45 -5.44 2.46 10.60
C GLY A 45 -4.71 3.58 11.31
N MET A 46 -3.46 3.79 10.95
CA MET A 46 -2.61 4.81 11.56
C MET A 46 -2.94 6.21 11.04
N VAL A 47 -3.03 6.41 9.72
CA VAL A 47 -3.11 7.76 9.13
C VAL A 47 -4.53 8.34 9.02
N LEU A 48 -5.59 7.52 9.12
CA LEU A 48 -6.98 8.00 9.10
C LEU A 48 -7.72 7.78 10.41
N TYR A 49 -7.43 6.68 11.10
CA TYR A 49 -8.17 6.29 12.30
C TYR A 49 -7.42 6.60 13.60
N GLY A 50 -6.15 7.03 13.53
CA GLY A 50 -5.33 7.28 14.72
C GLY A 50 -5.04 6.03 15.55
N MET A 51 -5.03 4.86 14.92
CA MET A 51 -4.69 3.59 15.57
C MET A 51 -3.17 3.47 15.76
N ASP A 52 -2.73 2.82 16.82
CA ASP A 52 -1.29 2.62 17.10
C ASP A 52 -0.60 1.67 16.11
N ASN A 53 -1.38 0.90 15.38
CA ASN A 53 -0.87 -0.13 14.45
C ASN A 53 -1.90 -0.48 13.36
N THR A 54 -1.50 -1.31 12.39
CA THR A 54 -2.33 -1.72 11.25
C THR A 54 -3.29 -2.89 11.59
N ARG A 55 -3.17 -3.50 12.77
CA ARG A 55 -3.84 -4.76 13.13
C ARG A 55 -5.32 -4.63 13.49
N GLU A 56 -5.78 -3.40 13.69
CA GLU A 56 -7.16 -3.10 14.09
C GLU A 56 -8.10 -2.91 12.88
N ILE A 57 -7.54 -2.82 11.68
CA ILE A 57 -8.34 -2.74 10.45
C ILE A 57 -9.05 -4.06 10.20
N THR A 58 -10.39 -4.00 10.15
CA THR A 58 -11.24 -5.15 9.88
C THR A 58 -11.49 -5.37 8.39
N ASP A 59 -11.97 -6.55 8.01
CA ASP A 59 -12.38 -6.84 6.64
C ASP A 59 -13.46 -5.86 6.15
N GLU A 60 -14.39 -5.47 7.02
CA GLU A 60 -15.49 -4.56 6.70
C GLU A 60 -14.99 -3.14 6.40
N ILE A 61 -14.05 -2.63 7.19
CA ILE A 61 -13.39 -1.34 6.94
C ILE A 61 -12.67 -1.41 5.60
N MET A 62 -11.85 -2.44 5.37
CA MET A 62 -11.13 -2.62 4.12
C MET A 62 -12.06 -2.67 2.91
N ILE A 63 -13.17 -3.41 3.00
CA ILE A 63 -14.16 -3.51 1.91
C ILE A 63 -14.76 -2.15 1.58
N ARG A 64 -15.12 -1.35 2.58
CA ARG A 64 -15.71 -0.01 2.35
C ARG A 64 -14.72 0.91 1.62
N HIS A 65 -13.49 1.01 2.10
CA HIS A 65 -12.46 1.84 1.48
C HIS A 65 -12.06 1.34 0.10
N ALA A 66 -11.79 0.05 -0.04
CA ALA A 66 -11.38 -0.55 -1.31
C ALA A 66 -12.47 -0.43 -2.39
N SER A 67 -13.75 -0.55 -2.02
CA SER A 67 -14.87 -0.34 -2.92
C SER A 67 -14.96 1.13 -3.38
N ALA A 68 -14.77 2.10 -2.49
CA ALA A 68 -14.78 3.51 -2.82
C ALA A 68 -13.62 3.89 -3.76
N VAL A 69 -12.41 3.41 -3.46
CA VAL A 69 -11.21 3.60 -4.29
C VAL A 69 -11.40 2.94 -5.66
N LYS A 70 -11.85 1.69 -5.69
CA LYS A 70 -12.08 0.97 -6.96
C LYS A 70 -13.14 1.65 -7.84
N LYS A 71 -14.19 2.19 -7.24
CA LYS A 71 -15.22 2.95 -7.94
C LYS A 71 -14.67 4.23 -8.58
N ALA A 72 -13.70 4.87 -7.94
CA ALA A 72 -13.08 6.11 -8.40
C ALA A 72 -12.00 5.90 -9.48
N SER A 73 -11.23 4.81 -9.39
CA SER A 73 -10.14 4.53 -10.30
C SER A 73 -10.62 4.02 -11.67
N ARG A 74 -10.08 4.60 -12.74
CA ARG A 74 -10.36 4.24 -14.15
C ARG A 74 -9.12 3.78 -14.91
N LYS A 75 -7.95 4.29 -14.52
CA LYS A 75 -6.68 4.07 -15.22
C LYS A 75 -5.68 3.25 -14.42
N SER A 76 -5.59 3.49 -13.12
CA SER A 76 -4.67 2.79 -12.23
C SER A 76 -5.24 1.44 -11.78
N LEU A 77 -4.37 0.47 -11.54
CA LEU A 77 -4.76 -0.78 -10.87
C LEU A 77 -5.03 -0.52 -9.39
N VAL A 78 -6.02 -1.18 -8.83
CA VAL A 78 -6.34 -1.08 -7.39
C VAL A 78 -6.08 -2.42 -6.72
N PHE A 79 -5.20 -2.39 -5.73
CA PHE A 79 -4.93 -3.52 -4.83
C PHE A 79 -5.43 -3.17 -3.43
N PHE A 80 -5.79 -4.16 -2.65
CA PHE A 80 -6.10 -4.00 -1.23
C PHE A 80 -5.16 -4.84 -0.39
N ASP A 81 -4.89 -4.41 0.83
CA ASP A 81 -4.20 -5.24 1.82
C ASP A 81 -5.18 -6.25 2.41
N LEU A 82 -4.74 -7.50 2.55
CA LEU A 82 -5.48 -8.42 3.40
C LEU A 82 -5.26 -8.02 4.86
N PRO A 83 -6.31 -7.58 5.60
CA PRO A 83 -6.15 -7.14 6.97
C PRO A 83 -5.61 -8.25 7.89
N TYR A 84 -4.96 -7.85 8.97
CA TYR A 84 -4.45 -8.76 9.98
C TYR A 84 -5.54 -9.72 10.51
N SER A 85 -5.12 -10.91 10.91
CA SER A 85 -5.98 -11.86 11.63
C SER A 85 -5.18 -12.56 12.72
N LYS A 86 -5.76 -12.65 13.92
CA LYS A 86 -5.18 -13.46 15.01
C LYS A 86 -5.11 -14.94 14.63
N LYS A 87 -6.04 -15.41 13.80
CA LYS A 87 -6.08 -16.79 13.31
C LYS A 87 -5.34 -16.85 11.97
N PHE A 88 -4.05 -17.12 12.02
CA PHE A 88 -3.27 -17.42 10.82
C PHE A 88 -3.51 -18.87 10.41
N SER A 89 -4.21 -19.09 9.30
CA SER A 89 -4.32 -20.37 8.62
C SER A 89 -4.54 -20.11 7.13
N GLU A 90 -4.05 -20.99 6.28
CA GLU A 90 -4.20 -20.89 4.82
C GLU A 90 -5.67 -20.74 4.40
N ASP A 91 -6.56 -21.57 4.94
CA ASP A 91 -7.99 -21.51 4.65
C ASP A 91 -8.62 -20.17 5.05
N ASN A 92 -8.21 -19.62 6.20
CA ASN A 92 -8.70 -18.31 6.64
C ASN A 92 -8.24 -17.19 5.70
N ILE A 93 -6.96 -17.19 5.32
CA ILE A 93 -6.39 -16.22 4.37
C ILE A 93 -7.10 -16.32 3.03
N ILE A 94 -7.24 -17.53 2.47
CA ILE A 94 -7.88 -17.78 1.18
C ILE A 94 -9.34 -17.30 1.21
N ARG A 95 -10.13 -17.73 2.19
CA ARG A 95 -11.55 -17.38 2.31
C ARG A 95 -11.77 -15.87 2.42
N ARG A 96 -10.99 -15.17 3.27
CA ARG A 96 -11.09 -13.73 3.47
C ARG A 96 -10.66 -12.98 2.20
N THR A 97 -9.57 -13.39 1.58
CA THR A 97 -9.11 -12.79 0.32
C THR A 97 -10.18 -12.89 -0.76
N ILE A 98 -10.79 -14.06 -0.95
CA ILE A 98 -11.85 -14.26 -1.94
C ILE A 98 -13.08 -13.40 -1.61
N LYS A 99 -13.49 -13.34 -0.34
CA LYS A 99 -14.60 -12.49 0.12
C LYS A 99 -14.37 -11.02 -0.25
N ILE A 100 -13.23 -10.46 0.17
CA ILE A 100 -12.90 -9.05 -0.06
C ILE A 100 -12.76 -8.78 -1.57
N PHE A 101 -12.02 -9.62 -2.29
CA PHE A 101 -11.83 -9.47 -3.74
C PHE A 101 -13.14 -9.45 -4.51
N ASN A 102 -14.07 -10.37 -4.18
CA ASN A 102 -15.36 -10.45 -4.85
C ASN A 102 -16.26 -9.25 -4.56
N GLN A 103 -16.22 -8.71 -3.35
CA GLN A 103 -17.04 -7.56 -2.97
C GLN A 103 -16.49 -6.24 -3.53
N THR A 104 -15.19 -6.06 -3.51
CA THR A 104 -14.54 -4.79 -3.91
C THR A 104 -14.29 -4.68 -5.40
N LYS A 105 -14.18 -5.82 -6.10
CA LYS A 105 -13.77 -5.90 -7.51
C LYS A 105 -12.40 -5.29 -7.79
N CYS A 106 -11.54 -5.20 -6.77
CA CYS A 106 -10.15 -4.79 -6.93
C CYS A 106 -9.40 -5.67 -7.93
N ASP A 107 -8.23 -5.23 -8.37
CA ASP A 107 -7.46 -5.93 -9.40
C ASP A 107 -6.51 -6.96 -8.81
N GLY A 108 -6.23 -6.89 -7.50
CA GLY A 108 -5.40 -7.85 -6.77
C GLY A 108 -5.38 -7.59 -5.27
N VAL A 109 -4.58 -8.37 -4.56
CA VAL A 109 -4.40 -8.32 -3.12
C VAL A 109 -2.92 -8.21 -2.76
N LYS A 110 -2.58 -7.44 -1.70
CA LYS A 110 -1.27 -7.53 -1.04
C LYS A 110 -1.43 -8.39 0.23
N ILE A 111 -0.50 -9.32 0.44
CA ILE A 111 -0.50 -10.21 1.60
C ILE A 111 0.90 -10.20 2.22
N GLU A 112 0.98 -9.93 3.52
CA GLU A 112 2.20 -10.03 4.31
C GLU A 112 2.50 -11.48 4.66
N GLY A 113 3.72 -11.93 4.42
CA GLY A 113 4.18 -13.27 4.76
C GLY A 113 5.42 -13.69 3.98
N ASN A 114 5.93 -14.84 4.33
CA ASN A 114 7.11 -15.44 3.73
C ASN A 114 6.72 -16.72 2.98
N SER A 115 7.60 -17.73 2.96
CA SER A 115 7.36 -19.02 2.28
C SER A 115 6.12 -19.78 2.77
N GLU A 116 5.60 -19.47 3.95
CA GLU A 116 4.32 -20.01 4.44
C GLU A 116 3.10 -19.64 3.57
N LEU A 117 3.23 -18.61 2.70
CA LEU A 117 2.16 -18.22 1.77
C LEU A 117 2.17 -18.99 0.44
N VAL A 118 3.09 -19.92 0.23
CA VAL A 118 3.29 -20.61 -1.06
C VAL A 118 2.01 -21.28 -1.53
N ASP A 119 1.34 -22.05 -0.69
CA ASP A 119 0.12 -22.78 -1.11
C ASP A 119 -1.09 -21.85 -1.21
N VAL A 120 -1.17 -20.83 -0.36
CA VAL A 120 -2.15 -19.74 -0.51
C VAL A 120 -2.03 -19.07 -1.87
N ILE A 121 -0.81 -18.67 -2.27
CA ILE A 121 -0.58 -17.98 -3.56
C ILE A 121 -0.89 -18.91 -4.73
N LYS A 122 -0.49 -20.19 -4.69
CA LYS A 122 -0.86 -21.17 -5.71
C LYS A 122 -2.37 -21.29 -5.87
N TYR A 123 -3.10 -21.34 -4.75
CA TYR A 123 -4.56 -21.43 -4.77
C TYR A 123 -5.19 -20.16 -5.36
N LEU A 124 -4.79 -18.99 -4.88
CA LEU A 124 -5.31 -17.70 -5.38
C LEU A 124 -5.00 -17.50 -6.87
N LYS A 125 -3.82 -17.93 -7.34
CA LYS A 125 -3.47 -17.95 -8.77
C LYS A 125 -4.44 -18.80 -9.59
N LYS A 126 -4.80 -20.02 -9.11
CA LYS A 126 -5.82 -20.88 -9.77
C LYS A 126 -7.18 -20.17 -9.82
N LYS A 127 -7.51 -19.32 -8.85
CA LYS A 127 -8.74 -18.51 -8.84
C LYS A 127 -8.59 -17.18 -9.61
N SER A 128 -7.49 -16.98 -10.33
CA SER A 128 -7.18 -15.75 -11.08
C SER A 128 -7.15 -14.49 -10.23
N ILE A 129 -6.81 -14.60 -8.95
CA ILE A 129 -6.62 -13.49 -8.02
C ILE A 129 -5.11 -13.15 -7.99
N PRO A 130 -4.68 -12.00 -8.51
CA PRO A 130 -3.29 -11.57 -8.49
C PRO A 130 -2.83 -11.23 -7.08
N VAL A 131 -1.64 -11.72 -6.69
CA VAL A 131 -1.05 -11.48 -5.37
C VAL A 131 0.24 -10.70 -5.50
N MET A 132 0.35 -9.59 -4.79
CA MET A 132 1.58 -8.90 -4.43
C MET A 132 2.02 -9.44 -3.07
N ALA A 133 3.12 -10.20 -3.03
CA ALA A 133 3.62 -10.75 -1.78
C ALA A 133 4.51 -9.72 -1.08
N HIS A 134 4.25 -9.47 0.21
CA HIS A 134 4.97 -8.49 1.01
C HIS A 134 5.96 -9.16 1.95
N VAL A 135 7.24 -8.88 1.77
CA VAL A 135 8.37 -9.45 2.52
C VAL A 135 9.24 -8.36 3.15
N GLY A 136 10.02 -8.73 4.14
CA GLY A 136 10.85 -7.84 4.94
C GLY A 136 10.14 -7.38 6.20
N LEU A 137 10.06 -6.08 6.45
CA LEU A 137 9.24 -5.55 7.51
C LEU A 137 7.77 -5.83 7.17
N GLN A 138 7.09 -6.50 8.07
CA GLN A 138 5.67 -6.83 7.98
C GLN A 138 4.97 -6.15 9.15
N PRO A 139 4.38 -4.96 8.97
CA PRO A 139 3.76 -4.18 10.04
C PRO A 139 2.76 -4.95 10.89
N GLN A 140 2.02 -5.88 10.28
CA GLN A 140 1.04 -6.73 10.97
C GLN A 140 1.65 -7.66 12.04
N LYS A 141 2.97 -7.90 12.02
CA LYS A 141 3.68 -8.67 13.07
C LYS A 141 3.97 -7.86 14.33
N PHE A 142 3.78 -6.55 14.29
CA PHE A 142 4.14 -5.64 15.39
C PHE A 142 2.91 -4.96 15.97
N SER A 143 2.90 -4.78 17.29
CA SER A 143 1.83 -4.07 18.01
C SER A 143 2.02 -2.55 18.03
N SER A 144 3.17 -2.04 17.55
CA SER A 144 3.48 -0.61 17.49
C SER A 144 4.60 -0.37 16.48
N ALA A 145 4.56 0.75 15.77
CA ALA A 145 5.58 1.18 14.83
C ALA A 145 6.96 1.38 15.48
N SER A 146 7.04 1.70 16.77
CA SER A 146 8.30 1.82 17.51
C SER A 146 9.11 0.52 17.57
N LYS A 147 8.48 -0.63 17.32
CA LYS A 147 9.10 -1.95 17.30
C LYS A 147 9.58 -2.38 15.90
N PHE A 148 9.40 -1.56 14.88
CA PHE A 148 9.80 -1.88 13.51
C PHE A 148 11.32 -2.07 13.43
N LYS A 149 11.74 -3.08 12.65
CA LYS A 149 13.14 -3.44 12.46
C LYS A 149 13.53 -3.38 10.99
N ILE A 150 14.77 -2.96 10.73
CA ILE A 150 15.35 -3.03 9.38
C ILE A 150 15.92 -4.44 9.18
N TYR A 151 15.46 -5.07 8.12
CA TYR A 151 15.84 -6.45 7.77
C TYR A 151 17.10 -6.50 6.92
N GLY A 152 17.82 -7.62 7.03
CA GLY A 152 18.97 -7.92 6.19
C GLY A 152 20.28 -7.33 6.64
N ARG A 153 20.43 -6.99 7.92
CA ARG A 153 21.72 -6.62 8.50
C ARG A 153 22.63 -7.82 8.79
N LYS A 154 22.03 -9.01 8.96
CA LYS A 154 22.74 -10.27 9.22
C LYS A 154 22.73 -11.13 7.96
N GLU A 155 23.76 -11.94 7.74
CA GLU A 155 23.86 -12.84 6.57
C GLU A 155 22.74 -13.89 6.52
N ASP A 156 22.37 -14.44 7.67
CA ASP A 156 21.26 -15.40 7.75
C ASP A 156 19.91 -14.80 7.31
N ASP A 157 19.65 -13.54 7.68
CA ASP A 157 18.45 -12.82 7.22
C ASP A 157 18.43 -12.74 5.69
N LEU A 158 19.59 -12.48 5.07
CA LEU A 158 19.73 -12.40 3.62
C LEU A 158 19.31 -13.71 2.93
N LYS A 159 19.89 -14.82 3.37
CA LYS A 159 19.63 -16.14 2.76
C LYS A 159 18.16 -16.52 2.88
N ASN A 160 17.56 -16.31 4.04
CA ASN A 160 16.16 -16.63 4.30
C ASN A 160 15.23 -15.78 3.43
N ILE A 161 15.41 -14.45 3.41
CA ILE A 161 14.58 -13.54 2.60
C ILE A 161 14.69 -13.85 1.10
N LEU A 162 15.89 -14.16 0.61
CA LEU A 162 16.08 -14.55 -0.80
C LEU A 162 15.34 -15.85 -1.15
N ASN A 163 15.37 -16.85 -0.25
CA ASN A 163 14.66 -18.11 -0.45
C ASN A 163 13.15 -17.89 -0.42
N ASP A 164 12.65 -17.09 0.53
CA ASP A 164 11.24 -16.71 0.61
C ASP A 164 10.78 -16.04 -0.69
N CYS A 165 11.49 -15.02 -1.16
CA CYS A 165 11.16 -14.33 -2.41
C CYS A 165 11.10 -15.28 -3.61
N LYS A 166 12.07 -16.20 -3.75
CA LYS A 166 12.08 -17.22 -4.82
C LYS A 166 10.88 -18.18 -4.71
N ALA A 167 10.54 -18.61 -3.50
CA ALA A 167 9.42 -19.51 -3.26
C ALA A 167 8.08 -18.83 -3.62
N LEU A 168 7.87 -17.58 -3.19
CA LEU A 168 6.68 -16.79 -3.50
C LEU A 168 6.54 -16.49 -5.00
N GLU A 169 7.65 -16.14 -5.68
CA GLU A 169 7.66 -15.98 -7.13
C GLU A 169 7.27 -17.29 -7.85
N LYS A 170 7.89 -18.42 -7.47
CA LYS A 170 7.57 -19.74 -8.04
C LYS A 170 6.11 -20.16 -7.79
N ALA A 171 5.55 -19.79 -6.65
CA ALA A 171 4.14 -20.02 -6.33
C ALA A 171 3.19 -19.25 -7.25
N GLY A 172 3.64 -18.11 -7.79
CA GLY A 172 2.90 -17.32 -8.76
C GLY A 172 2.49 -15.94 -8.27
N ALA A 173 3.16 -15.39 -7.27
CA ALA A 173 3.07 -13.96 -6.99
C ALA A 173 3.40 -13.16 -8.25
N ILE A 174 2.73 -12.04 -8.46
CA ILE A 174 2.93 -11.20 -9.65
C ILE A 174 3.92 -10.07 -9.40
N SER A 175 4.19 -9.75 -8.14
CA SER A 175 5.20 -8.79 -7.70
C SER A 175 5.57 -9.07 -6.24
N LEU A 176 6.73 -8.55 -5.83
CA LEU A 176 7.18 -8.54 -4.44
C LEU A 176 7.18 -7.09 -3.94
N LEU A 177 6.55 -6.84 -2.80
CA LEU A 177 6.74 -5.60 -2.06
C LEU A 177 7.84 -5.85 -1.02
N LEU A 178 8.88 -5.00 -1.06
CA LEU A 178 10.05 -5.08 -0.20
C LEU A 178 10.03 -3.89 0.76
N GLU A 179 9.81 -4.15 2.05
CA GLU A 179 9.74 -3.10 3.06
C GLU A 179 10.85 -3.19 4.10
N GLY A 180 11.40 -2.02 4.45
CA GLY A 180 12.29 -1.88 5.60
C GLY A 180 13.53 -2.79 5.53
N MET A 181 14.19 -2.87 4.37
CA MET A 181 15.39 -3.69 4.20
C MET A 181 16.59 -2.87 3.75
N VAL A 182 17.79 -3.40 4.07
CA VAL A 182 19.04 -2.76 3.60
C VAL A 182 19.14 -2.82 2.09
N THR A 183 19.63 -1.73 1.48
CA THR A 183 19.74 -1.56 0.03
C THR A 183 20.40 -2.74 -0.69
N LYS A 184 21.48 -3.30 -0.12
CA LYS A 184 22.23 -4.44 -0.69
C LYS A 184 21.31 -5.65 -0.98
N ILE A 185 20.42 -5.98 -0.02
CA ILE A 185 19.52 -7.14 -0.14
C ILE A 185 18.40 -6.86 -1.11
N ALA A 186 17.73 -5.71 -0.98
CA ALA A 186 16.67 -5.33 -1.90
C ALA A 186 17.16 -5.28 -3.36
N LYS A 187 18.39 -4.79 -3.59
CA LYS A 187 19.06 -4.83 -4.90
C LYS A 187 19.25 -6.25 -5.40
N GLN A 188 19.77 -7.15 -4.56
CA GLN A 188 20.02 -8.55 -4.92
C GLN A 188 18.72 -9.29 -5.26
N ILE A 189 17.65 -9.09 -4.46
CA ILE A 189 16.33 -9.64 -4.75
C ILE A 189 15.83 -9.12 -6.09
N THR A 190 15.90 -7.81 -6.32
CA THR A 190 15.42 -7.18 -7.55
C THR A 190 16.08 -7.78 -8.80
N PHE A 191 17.39 -7.96 -8.78
CA PHE A 191 18.13 -8.49 -9.95
C PHE A 191 17.95 -10.00 -10.13
N SER A 192 17.71 -10.76 -9.07
CA SER A 192 17.49 -12.21 -9.16
C SER A 192 16.03 -12.61 -9.44
N SER A 193 15.05 -11.73 -9.13
CA SER A 193 13.63 -12.02 -9.35
C SER A 193 13.23 -11.84 -10.82
N LYS A 194 12.34 -12.69 -11.32
CA LYS A 194 11.71 -12.56 -12.63
C LYS A 194 10.47 -11.67 -12.61
N ILE A 195 9.88 -11.46 -11.45
CA ILE A 195 8.74 -10.57 -11.24
C ILE A 195 9.21 -9.22 -10.67
N PRO A 196 8.47 -8.12 -10.92
CA PRO A 196 8.90 -6.81 -10.44
C PRO A 196 8.85 -6.70 -8.93
N THR A 197 9.78 -5.90 -8.40
CA THR A 197 9.87 -5.53 -6.98
C THR A 197 9.41 -4.10 -6.78
N ILE A 198 8.62 -3.86 -5.73
CA ILE A 198 8.16 -2.54 -5.31
C ILE A 198 8.80 -2.25 -3.94
N GLY A 199 9.53 -1.15 -3.83
CA GLY A 199 10.24 -0.80 -2.60
C GLY A 199 9.51 0.23 -1.76
N ILE A 200 9.59 0.07 -0.44
CA ILE A 200 9.28 1.10 0.55
C ILE A 200 10.33 1.02 1.68
N GLY A 201 11.11 2.08 1.84
CA GLY A 201 12.25 2.01 2.77
C GLY A 201 13.23 0.87 2.46
N ALA A 202 13.45 0.58 1.19
CA ALA A 202 14.29 -0.53 0.73
C ALA A 202 15.42 -0.06 -0.18
N SER A 203 15.21 0.03 -1.50
CA SER A 203 16.27 0.38 -2.44
C SER A 203 15.75 1.12 -3.67
N GLU A 204 16.55 2.05 -4.18
CA GLU A 204 16.34 2.73 -5.46
C GLU A 204 16.41 1.78 -6.66
N PHE A 205 17.04 0.63 -6.50
CA PHE A 205 17.13 -0.39 -7.54
C PHE A 205 15.82 -1.14 -7.78
N CYS A 206 14.87 -1.13 -6.84
CA CYS A 206 13.56 -1.77 -7.03
C CYS A 206 12.90 -1.30 -8.33
N ASP A 207 12.11 -2.18 -8.95
CA ASP A 207 11.42 -1.90 -10.22
C ASP A 207 10.32 -0.83 -10.04
N GLY A 208 9.85 -0.61 -8.83
CA GLY A 208 8.93 0.45 -8.47
C GLY A 208 9.12 0.93 -7.04
N GLN A 209 8.36 1.97 -6.67
CA GLN A 209 8.34 2.53 -5.31
C GLN A 209 6.90 2.79 -4.89
N ILE A 210 6.64 2.66 -3.59
CA ILE A 210 5.37 3.04 -2.97
C ILE A 210 5.62 3.92 -1.75
N LEU A 211 4.73 4.87 -1.51
CA LEU A 211 4.65 5.65 -0.28
C LEU A 211 3.20 5.69 0.21
N VAL A 212 3.04 5.94 1.50
CA VAL A 212 1.76 6.34 2.10
C VAL A 212 1.49 7.78 1.69
N SER A 213 0.30 8.04 1.16
CA SER A 213 -0.05 9.35 0.58
C SER A 213 0.02 10.47 1.61
N GLU A 214 -0.49 10.23 2.80
CA GLU A 214 -0.53 11.18 3.90
C GLU A 214 0.88 11.58 4.35
N ASP A 215 1.80 10.62 4.35
CA ASP A 215 3.22 10.89 4.63
C ASP A 215 3.85 11.75 3.53
N MET A 216 3.69 11.32 2.28
CA MET A 216 4.27 11.99 1.11
C MET A 216 3.76 13.43 0.96
N LEU A 217 2.50 13.66 1.27
CA LEU A 217 1.85 14.98 1.17
C LEU A 217 2.01 15.83 2.42
N GLY A 218 2.61 15.30 3.50
CA GLY A 218 2.80 16.03 4.75
C GLY A 218 1.48 16.33 5.47
N MET A 219 0.51 15.40 5.41
CA MET A 219 -0.74 15.45 6.16
C MET A 219 -0.60 14.77 7.52
N PHE A 220 0.08 13.62 7.56
CA PHE A 220 0.35 12.90 8.80
C PHE A 220 1.51 13.56 9.55
N THR A 221 1.32 13.89 10.82
CA THR A 221 2.24 14.78 11.56
C THR A 221 2.98 14.09 12.71
N GLU A 222 2.56 12.88 13.13
CA GLU A 222 3.06 12.29 14.38
C GLU A 222 4.40 11.56 14.21
N TYR A 223 4.52 10.68 13.21
CA TYR A 223 5.73 9.89 13.00
C TYR A 223 6.10 9.84 11.52
N HIS A 224 7.37 10.14 11.23
CA HIS A 224 7.89 10.06 9.87
C HIS A 224 9.07 9.08 9.81
N PRO A 225 8.91 7.92 9.17
CA PRO A 225 10.02 7.04 8.89
C PRO A 225 11.11 7.75 8.08
N LYS A 226 12.38 7.43 8.32
CA LYS A 226 13.54 8.04 7.63
C LYS A 226 13.45 7.99 6.10
N PHE A 227 12.77 6.99 5.56
CA PHE A 227 12.64 6.81 4.10
C PHE A 227 11.56 7.69 3.46
N VAL A 228 10.73 8.36 4.25
CA VAL A 228 9.67 9.21 3.73
C VAL A 228 10.24 10.55 3.29
N LYS A 229 10.13 10.81 1.98
CA LYS A 229 10.34 12.15 1.43
C LYS A 229 9.01 12.85 1.29
N LYS A 230 8.85 14.00 1.93
CA LYS A 230 7.70 14.88 1.76
C LYS A 230 7.84 15.67 0.45
N TYR A 231 6.79 15.65 -0.36
CA TYR A 231 6.69 16.40 -1.62
C TYR A 231 5.78 17.62 -1.49
N ALA A 232 5.02 17.70 -0.40
CA ALA A 232 4.16 18.82 -0.05
C ALA A 232 4.08 18.99 1.47
N ASN A 233 3.45 20.06 1.93
CA ASN A 233 3.12 20.31 3.34
C ASN A 233 1.63 20.68 3.45
N LEU A 234 0.76 19.71 3.19
CA LEU A 234 -0.68 19.94 3.18
C LEU A 234 -1.22 20.30 4.57
N SER A 235 -0.62 19.82 5.66
CA SER A 235 -1.06 20.19 7.01
C SER A 235 -0.99 21.70 7.22
N SER A 236 0.09 22.35 6.81
CA SER A 236 0.23 23.80 6.88
C SER A 236 -0.75 24.53 5.94
N ASN A 237 -0.90 24.03 4.72
CA ASN A 237 -1.83 24.62 3.75
C ASN A 237 -3.28 24.56 4.24
N ILE A 238 -3.69 23.42 4.82
CA ILE A 238 -5.02 23.23 5.42
C ILE A 238 -5.21 24.20 6.60
N GLN A 239 -4.25 24.28 7.52
CA GLN A 239 -4.32 25.18 8.67
C GLN A 239 -4.48 26.66 8.22
N ASN A 240 -3.73 27.08 7.22
CA ASN A 240 -3.81 28.45 6.69
C ASN A 240 -5.17 28.70 6.03
N ALA A 241 -5.73 27.75 5.29
CA ALA A 241 -7.06 27.87 4.71
C ALA A 241 -8.15 28.00 5.80
N ILE A 242 -8.07 27.19 6.85
CA ILE A 242 -9.00 27.23 7.99
C ILE A 242 -8.88 28.55 8.74
N LYS A 243 -7.67 29.06 9.00
CA LYS A 243 -7.46 30.37 9.66
C LYS A 243 -8.09 31.51 8.86
N ARG A 244 -7.94 31.51 7.53
CA ARG A 244 -8.57 32.50 6.65
C ARG A 244 -10.10 32.42 6.71
N PHE A 245 -10.66 31.22 6.55
CA PHE A 245 -12.09 30.98 6.66
C PHE A 245 -12.63 31.48 8.02
N SER A 246 -12.00 31.09 9.12
CA SER A 246 -12.37 31.53 10.47
C SER A 246 -12.33 33.08 10.62
N SER A 247 -11.30 33.72 10.09
CA SER A 247 -11.19 35.18 10.12
C SER A 247 -12.31 35.88 9.32
N GLU A 248 -12.64 35.33 8.15
CA GLU A 248 -13.71 35.89 7.29
C GLU A 248 -15.09 35.72 7.93
N VAL A 249 -15.36 34.57 8.57
CA VAL A 249 -16.59 34.32 9.32
C VAL A 249 -16.70 35.30 10.51
N ASN A 250 -15.66 35.40 11.33
CA ASN A 250 -15.66 36.26 12.51
C ASN A 250 -15.80 37.76 12.18
N SER A 251 -15.35 38.18 10.98
CA SER A 251 -15.45 39.56 10.51
C SER A 251 -16.70 39.83 9.63
N ASN A 252 -17.65 38.89 9.54
CA ASN A 252 -18.83 38.95 8.69
C ASN A 252 -18.51 39.16 7.21
N LYS A 253 -17.32 38.77 6.73
CA LYS A 253 -16.94 38.81 5.31
C LYS A 253 -17.41 37.59 4.53
N PHE A 254 -17.69 36.49 5.22
CA PHE A 254 -18.25 35.26 4.65
C PHE A 254 -19.54 34.87 5.42
N PRO A 255 -20.65 34.48 4.72
CA PRO A 255 -20.83 34.56 3.28
C PRO A 255 -21.11 35.99 2.81
N ASN A 256 -20.55 36.41 1.69
CA ASN A 256 -20.92 37.61 1.00
C ASN A 256 -21.98 37.30 -0.11
N ARG A 257 -22.44 38.33 -0.86
CA ARG A 257 -23.44 38.17 -1.92
C ARG A 257 -23.15 37.05 -2.92
N LYS A 258 -21.88 36.78 -3.22
CA LYS A 258 -21.44 35.74 -4.16
C LYS A 258 -21.69 34.34 -3.64
N PHE A 259 -21.75 34.17 -2.33
CA PHE A 259 -21.78 32.85 -1.64
C PHE A 259 -23.04 32.62 -0.81
N ARG A 260 -24.13 33.37 -1.07
CA ARG A 260 -25.41 33.17 -0.42
C ARG A 260 -26.54 33.09 -1.46
N TYR A 261 -27.63 32.48 -1.09
CA TYR A 261 -28.84 32.45 -1.88
C TYR A 261 -29.74 33.65 -1.44
N ASP A 262 -30.08 34.52 -2.36
CA ASP A 262 -31.01 35.64 -2.14
C ASP A 262 -32.40 35.27 -2.59
#